data_431f3b8e1ebc76a3fab707a941b132f6
#
_entry.id   431f3b8e1ebc76a3fab707a941b132f6
#
_cell.length_a   1.000
_cell.length_b   1.000
_cell.length_c   1.000
_cell.angle_alpha   90.00
_cell.angle_beta   90.00
_cell.angle_gamma   90.00
#
_symmetry.space_group_name_H-M   'P 1'
#
loop_
_entity.id
_entity.type
_entity.pdbx_description
1 polymer ?
#
loop_
_entity_poly.entity_id
_entity_poly.type
_entity_poly.pdbx_seq_one_letter_code
_entity_poly.pdbx_strand_id
1 'polypeptide(L)'
;MKTHKAKQVAITIEAPMERRLRAALEEAGVTGYSILPVIGGSGRSGPWSAEGQVGRAGGMVQVCCIIRPDRLDGLLDGVFAVVERHIGLVTVTDCDVLRAELF
;
A
#
# COMPACT_ATOMS: atom_id res chain seq x y z
N MET A 1 6.17 -4.92 -28.07
CA MET A 1 6.86 -5.22 -26.80
C MET A 1 5.97 -6.08 -25.95
N LYS A 2 6.53 -7.11 -25.35
CA LYS A 2 5.74 -8.05 -24.55
C LYS A 2 5.51 -7.50 -23.14
N THR A 3 4.26 -7.57 -22.66
CA THR A 3 3.89 -7.18 -21.32
C THR A 3 3.31 -8.37 -20.57
N HIS A 4 3.26 -8.25 -19.24
CA HIS A 4 2.75 -9.29 -18.36
C HIS A 4 1.66 -8.71 -17.46
N LYS A 5 0.57 -9.42 -17.29
CA LYS A 5 -0.52 -8.99 -16.43
C LYS A 5 -0.09 -8.99 -14.96
N ALA A 6 -0.44 -7.94 -14.26
CA ALA A 6 -0.13 -7.79 -12.84
C ALA A 6 -1.25 -7.03 -12.13
N LYS A 7 -1.17 -7.00 -10.82
CA LYS A 7 -2.06 -6.20 -9.98
C LYS A 7 -1.22 -5.17 -9.24
N GLN A 8 -1.67 -3.92 -9.28
CA GLN A 8 -1.08 -2.87 -8.45
C GLN A 8 -1.96 -2.70 -7.24
N VAL A 9 -1.35 -2.78 -6.05
CA VAL A 9 -2.06 -2.62 -4.79
C VAL A 9 -1.51 -1.38 -4.10
N ALA A 10 -2.40 -0.45 -3.77
CA ALA A 10 -2.04 0.79 -3.08
C ALA A 10 -2.80 0.83 -1.76
N ILE A 11 -2.05 1.01 -0.67
CA ILE A 11 -2.59 0.98 0.68
C ILE A 11 -2.25 2.31 1.35
N THR A 12 -3.26 3.12 1.62
CA THR A 12 -3.08 4.38 2.33
C THR A 12 -3.46 4.13 3.78
N ILE A 13 -2.55 4.40 4.71
CA ILE A 13 -2.72 4.07 6.11
C ILE A 13 -1.97 5.08 6.99
N GLU A 14 -2.36 5.16 8.26
CA GLU A 14 -1.66 6.00 9.22
C GLU A 14 -0.19 5.58 9.35
N ALA A 15 0.70 6.56 9.40
CA ALA A 15 2.14 6.30 9.44
C ALA A 15 2.58 5.34 10.55
N PRO A 16 2.01 5.38 11.77
CA PRO A 16 2.39 4.41 12.81
C PRO A 16 2.14 2.95 12.44
N MET A 17 1.26 2.67 11.48
CA MET A 17 0.94 1.31 11.05
C MET A 17 1.86 0.79 9.95
N GLU A 18 2.76 1.63 9.44
CA GLU A 18 3.63 1.26 8.32
C GLU A 18 4.42 -0.02 8.58
N ARG A 19 4.99 -0.15 9.77
CA ARG A 19 5.82 -1.32 10.11
C ARG A 19 5.02 -2.62 10.06
N ARG A 20 3.82 -2.61 10.62
CA ARG A 20 2.95 -3.79 10.60
C ARG A 20 2.53 -4.15 9.18
N LEU A 21 2.24 -3.12 8.39
CA LEU A 21 1.86 -3.34 7.00
C LEU A 21 3.02 -3.94 6.20
N ARG A 22 4.23 -3.41 6.37
CA ARG A 22 5.40 -3.97 5.69
C ARG A 22 5.62 -5.43 6.06
N ALA A 23 5.47 -5.77 7.34
CA ALA A 23 5.60 -7.15 7.79
C ALA A 23 4.57 -8.06 7.11
N ALA A 24 3.32 -7.59 6.95
CA ALA A 24 2.28 -8.36 6.27
C ALA A 24 2.61 -8.57 4.79
N LEU A 25 3.14 -7.55 4.12
CA LEU A 25 3.56 -7.67 2.73
C LEU A 25 4.69 -8.68 2.57
N GLU A 26 5.69 -8.61 3.43
CA GLU A 26 6.84 -9.52 3.39
C GLU A 26 6.40 -10.96 3.66
N GLU A 27 5.51 -11.17 4.62
CA GLU A 27 4.97 -12.48 4.93
C GLU A 27 4.17 -13.06 3.77
N ALA A 28 3.50 -12.19 2.99
CA ALA A 28 2.77 -12.62 1.80
C ALA A 28 3.68 -12.85 0.59
N GLY A 29 4.98 -12.68 0.75
CA GLY A 29 5.94 -12.92 -0.32
C GLY A 29 6.20 -11.74 -1.24
N VAL A 30 5.76 -10.54 -0.86
CA VAL A 30 6.04 -9.34 -1.64
C VAL A 30 7.49 -8.94 -1.43
N THR A 31 8.26 -8.90 -2.51
CA THR A 31 9.69 -8.58 -2.44
C THR A 31 9.99 -7.11 -2.74
N GLY A 32 9.09 -6.44 -3.45
CA GLY A 32 9.31 -5.04 -3.80
C GLY A 32 8.08 -4.19 -3.52
N TYR A 33 8.28 -3.08 -2.83
CA TYR A 33 7.23 -2.11 -2.57
C TYR A 33 7.85 -0.73 -2.41
N SER A 34 7.02 0.29 -2.58
CA SER A 34 7.42 1.68 -2.40
C SER A 34 6.56 2.31 -1.32
N ILE A 35 7.17 3.19 -0.54
CA ILE A 35 6.45 3.93 0.50
C ILE A 35 6.50 5.41 0.13
N LEU A 36 5.32 6.02 0.01
CA LEU A 36 5.20 7.42 -0.35
C LEU A 36 4.56 8.20 0.80
N PRO A 37 5.12 9.33 1.17
CA PRO A 37 4.47 10.19 2.15
C PRO A 37 3.22 10.82 1.52
N VAL A 38 2.15 10.92 2.30
CA VAL A 38 0.94 11.62 1.87
C VAL A 38 0.94 12.98 2.56
N ILE A 39 1.01 14.03 1.77
CA ILE A 39 1.20 15.38 2.31
C ILE A 39 -0.10 16.05 2.75
N GLY A 40 -1.23 15.49 2.39
CA GLY A 40 -2.52 16.01 2.78
C GLY A 40 -3.63 15.33 2.00
N GLY A 41 -4.85 15.64 2.34
CA GLY A 41 -6.00 15.07 1.68
C GLY A 41 -7.28 15.44 2.38
N SER A 42 -8.36 14.74 2.03
CA SER A 42 -9.65 14.89 2.67
C SER A 42 -10.31 13.53 2.78
N GLY A 43 -10.91 13.27 3.92
CA GLY A 43 -11.61 12.02 4.19
C GLY A 43 -12.85 12.26 5.02
N ARG A 44 -13.31 11.24 5.73
CA ARG A 44 -14.53 11.34 6.54
C ARG A 44 -14.48 12.47 7.55
N SER A 45 -13.30 12.73 8.12
CA SER A 45 -13.12 13.77 9.15
C SER A 45 -12.80 15.14 8.56
N GLY A 46 -12.85 15.28 7.24
CA GLY A 46 -12.56 16.54 6.57
C GLY A 46 -11.14 16.62 6.04
N PRO A 47 -10.72 17.80 5.55
CA PRO A 47 -9.39 17.99 5.03
C PRO A 47 -8.33 17.98 6.11
N TRP A 48 -7.13 17.56 5.74
CA TRP A 48 -5.98 17.52 6.64
C TRP A 48 -4.69 17.73 5.84
N SER A 49 -3.61 18.11 6.53
CA SER A 49 -2.33 18.32 5.90
C SER A 49 -1.21 17.91 6.87
N ALA A 50 -0.14 17.36 6.29
CA ALA A 50 1.09 17.04 7.03
C ALA A 50 2.03 18.25 7.11
N GLU A 51 1.67 19.36 6.51
CA GLU A 51 2.49 20.57 6.49
C GLU A 51 2.75 21.07 7.91
N GLY A 52 4.01 21.31 8.23
CA GLY A 52 4.40 21.79 9.55
C GLY A 52 4.56 20.69 10.59
N GLN A 53 4.26 19.44 10.29
CA GLN A 53 4.45 18.36 11.23
C GLN A 53 5.92 17.96 11.33
N VAL A 54 6.35 17.68 12.56
CA VAL A 54 7.68 17.16 12.82
C VAL A 54 7.57 15.65 12.97
N GLY A 55 8.21 14.92 12.06
CA GLY A 55 8.11 13.46 12.04
C GLY A 55 6.83 12.98 11.35
N ARG A 56 6.61 11.68 11.40
CA ARG A 56 5.55 11.01 10.66
C ARG A 56 4.40 10.50 11.52
N ALA A 57 4.45 10.72 12.83
CA ALA A 57 3.54 10.08 13.78
C ALA A 57 2.08 10.44 13.55
N GLY A 58 1.78 11.64 13.09
CA GLY A 58 0.42 12.09 12.84
C GLY A 58 0.00 12.05 11.36
N GLY A 59 0.87 11.56 10.48
CA GLY A 59 0.64 11.59 9.05
C GLY A 59 0.12 10.28 8.49
N MET A 60 -0.03 10.29 7.17
CA MET A 60 -0.43 9.12 6.39
C MET A 60 0.68 8.75 5.44
N VAL A 61 0.76 7.48 5.11
CA VAL A 61 1.66 6.97 4.08
C VAL A 61 0.86 6.13 3.09
N GLN A 62 1.38 6.01 1.87
CA GLN A 62 0.84 5.08 0.90
C GLN A 62 1.91 4.06 0.56
N VAL A 63 1.59 2.79 0.73
CA VAL A 63 2.47 1.69 0.38
C VAL A 63 1.95 1.07 -0.90
N CYS A 64 2.79 1.02 -1.91
CA CYS A 64 2.42 0.51 -3.24
C CYS A 64 3.28 -0.68 -3.60
N CYS A 65 2.65 -1.71 -4.13
CA CYS A 65 3.37 -2.86 -4.66
C CYS A 65 2.70 -3.36 -5.93
N ILE A 66 3.46 -4.12 -6.71
CA ILE A 66 2.96 -4.77 -7.91
C ILE A 66 3.18 -6.26 -7.73
N ILE A 67 2.13 -7.05 -7.91
CA ILE A 67 2.17 -8.47 -7.66
C ILE A 67 1.53 -9.25 -8.79
N ARG A 68 1.83 -10.52 -8.83
CA ARG A 68 1.21 -11.46 -9.76
C ARG A 68 -0.26 -11.64 -9.37
N PRO A 69 -1.17 -11.76 -10.36
CA PRO A 69 -2.60 -11.90 -10.06
C PRO A 69 -2.93 -13.07 -9.13
N ASP A 70 -2.20 -14.19 -9.25
CA ASP A 70 -2.45 -15.38 -8.45
C ASP A 70 -2.07 -15.23 -6.97
N ARG A 71 -1.37 -14.15 -6.61
CA ARG A 71 -1.00 -13.87 -5.22
C ARG A 71 -1.89 -12.83 -4.54
N LEU A 72 -2.82 -12.27 -5.29
CA LEU A 72 -3.62 -11.14 -4.79
C LEU A 72 -4.45 -11.51 -3.56
N ASP A 73 -5.15 -12.65 -3.60
CA ASP A 73 -6.04 -13.01 -2.50
C ASP A 73 -5.29 -13.20 -1.19
N GLY A 74 -4.15 -13.87 -1.23
CA GLY A 74 -3.33 -14.06 -0.03
C GLY A 74 -2.80 -12.74 0.52
N LEU A 75 -2.39 -11.84 -0.37
CA LEU A 75 -1.92 -10.51 0.04
C LEU A 75 -3.06 -9.72 0.69
N LEU A 76 -4.24 -9.70 0.07
CA LEU A 76 -5.36 -8.94 0.60
C LEU A 76 -5.81 -9.45 1.95
N ASP A 77 -5.76 -10.75 2.19
CA ASP A 77 -6.09 -11.31 3.52
C ASP A 77 -5.14 -10.78 4.58
N GLY A 78 -3.85 -10.77 4.30
CA GLY A 78 -2.85 -10.26 5.23
C GLY A 78 -2.97 -8.76 5.46
N VAL A 79 -3.22 -8.01 4.40
CA VAL A 79 -3.40 -6.56 4.48
C VAL A 79 -4.67 -6.21 5.26
N PHE A 80 -5.76 -6.92 5.01
CA PHE A 80 -7.02 -6.68 5.72
C PHE A 80 -6.87 -6.84 7.23
N ALA A 81 -6.10 -7.85 7.65
CA ALA A 81 -5.84 -8.08 9.07
C ALA A 81 -5.17 -6.87 9.75
N VAL A 82 -4.40 -6.10 8.98
CA VAL A 82 -3.75 -4.89 9.49
C VAL A 82 -4.69 -3.69 9.45
N VAL A 83 -5.44 -3.50 8.35
CA VAL A 83 -6.19 -2.27 8.13
C VAL A 83 -7.61 -2.27 8.70
N GLU A 84 -8.17 -3.43 9.05
CA GLU A 84 -9.59 -3.54 9.40
C GLU A 84 -10.05 -2.65 10.56
N ARG A 85 -9.14 -2.31 11.47
CA ARG A 85 -9.42 -1.47 12.64
C ARG A 85 -8.80 -0.09 12.54
N HIS A 86 -8.34 0.30 11.37
CA HIS A 86 -7.63 1.55 11.16
C HIS A 86 -8.24 2.33 9.99
N ILE A 87 -7.88 3.60 9.92
CA ILE A 87 -8.27 4.42 8.78
C ILE A 87 -7.34 4.04 7.62
N GLY A 88 -7.76 3.04 6.87
CA GLY A 88 -6.96 2.55 5.76
C GLY A 88 -7.81 2.34 4.53
N LEU A 89 -7.25 2.65 3.38
CA LEU A 89 -7.91 2.44 2.10
C LEU A 89 -7.00 1.57 1.24
N VAL A 90 -7.55 0.49 0.73
CA VAL A 90 -6.82 -0.43 -0.15
C VAL A 90 -7.47 -0.37 -1.53
N THR A 91 -6.67 -0.08 -2.55
CA THR A 91 -7.15 -0.11 -3.93
C THR A 91 -6.34 -1.11 -4.73
N VAL A 92 -7.01 -1.76 -5.67
CA VAL A 92 -6.39 -2.74 -6.57
C VAL A 92 -6.71 -2.33 -7.99
N THR A 93 -5.68 -2.25 -8.83
CA THR A 93 -5.85 -1.94 -10.24
C THR A 93 -5.11 -2.94 -11.09
N ASP A 94 -5.68 -3.22 -12.27
CA ASP A 94 -5.00 -4.04 -13.26
C ASP A 94 -3.93 -3.22 -13.94
N CYS A 95 -2.78 -3.83 -14.19
CA CYS A 95 -1.70 -3.18 -14.92
C CYS A 95 -0.92 -4.19 -15.73
N ASP A 96 -0.08 -3.68 -16.61
CA ASP A 96 0.84 -4.49 -17.41
C ASP A 96 2.26 -4.09 -17.04
N VAL A 97 3.13 -5.08 -16.85
CA VAL A 97 4.54 -4.83 -16.55
C VAL A 97 5.43 -5.41 -17.65
N LEU A 98 6.56 -4.75 -17.88
CA LEU A 98 7.48 -5.16 -18.93
C LEU A 98 8.48 -6.22 -18.48
N ARG A 99 8.75 -6.29 -17.17
CA ARG A 99 9.80 -7.16 -16.62
C ARG A 99 9.22 -8.06 -15.55
N ALA A 100 8.73 -9.23 -16.01
CA ALA A 100 8.06 -10.19 -15.11
C ALA A 100 8.98 -10.70 -13.99
N GLU A 101 10.28 -10.73 -14.22
CA GLU A 101 11.24 -11.22 -13.24
C GLU A 101 11.39 -10.32 -12.01
N LEU A 102 10.80 -9.14 -12.04
CA LEU A 102 10.90 -8.18 -10.94
C LEU A 102 9.71 -8.21 -9.98
N PHE A 103 8.76 -9.13 -10.21
CA PHE A 103 7.60 -9.18 -9.32
C PHE A 103 7.00 -10.57 -9.14
#